data_b5900fc9efa2ef64c6dcc3b4552e4bec
#
_entry.id   b5900fc9efa2ef64c6dcc3b4552e4bec
#
_cell.length_a   1.000
_cell.length_b   1.000
_cell.length_c   1.000
_cell.angle_alpha   90.00
_cell.angle_beta   90.00
_cell.angle_gamma   90.00
#
_symmetry.space_group_name_H-M   'P 1'
#
loop_
_entity.id
_entity.type
_entity.pdbx_description
1 polymer ?
#
loop_
_entity_poly.entity_id
_entity_poly.type
_entity_poly.pdbx_seq_one_letter_code
_entity_poly.pdbx_strand_id
1 'polypeptide(L)'
;GIRDKLVTGVQTCSLPISMMGEKDNSRIAFVQFHQNYSYEDFVMGYKPTDNGFALKSGIFYDFCKTAAEQPDQDFFFIIDEINRGNMSKIFGELLMLIENNYRDTAVKLAYTGELFSVPGNLYIIGMMNTADRSLAMIDYALRRRFSFFEMEPGFGSDGFSAYQKSLNNDTLNELIKRVQDLNKAIANDKSLGKGFCIGHSYFCGCTDCADEWLHDIVDFDIIPMLSEYWFDEPTTLSDWVSILQGVFHDQAQ
;
A
#
# COMPACT_ATOMS: atom_id res chain seq x y z
N GLY A 1 9.44 13.75 -2.89
CA GLY A 1 7.99 14.00 -2.95
C GLY A 1 7.31 13.62 -4.27
N ILE A 2 8.06 13.52 -5.40
CA ILE A 2 7.51 13.12 -6.71
C ILE A 2 7.67 11.60 -6.93
N ARG A 3 8.68 10.98 -6.30
CA ARG A 3 8.96 9.54 -6.42
C ARG A 3 7.87 8.66 -5.76
N ASP A 4 7.40 9.01 -4.58
CA ASP A 4 6.41 8.20 -3.84
C ASP A 4 5.05 8.09 -4.54
N LYS A 5 4.63 9.13 -5.27
CA LYS A 5 3.35 9.13 -5.99
C LYS A 5 3.34 8.24 -7.23
N LEU A 6 4.48 8.05 -7.88
CA LEU A 6 4.58 7.24 -9.11
C LEU A 6 4.66 5.74 -8.81
N VAL A 7 5.37 5.35 -7.76
CA VAL A 7 5.60 3.94 -7.42
C VAL A 7 4.39 3.33 -6.70
N THR A 8 3.82 4.01 -5.70
CA THR A 8 2.61 3.55 -5.01
C THR A 8 1.40 3.52 -5.93
N GLY A 9 1.17 4.56 -6.73
CA GLY A 9 0.05 4.61 -7.66
C GLY A 9 0.08 3.52 -8.73
N VAL A 10 1.25 3.21 -9.28
CA VAL A 10 1.42 2.17 -10.31
C VAL A 10 1.22 0.77 -9.72
N GLN A 11 1.77 0.48 -8.55
CA GLN A 11 1.58 -0.81 -7.89
C GLN A 11 0.13 -1.03 -7.46
N THR A 12 -0.54 -0.01 -6.97
CA THR A 12 -1.92 -0.08 -6.49
C THR A 12 -2.91 -0.35 -7.61
N CYS A 13 -2.70 0.23 -8.80
CA CYS A 13 -3.59 0.03 -9.94
C CYS A 13 -3.22 -1.16 -10.82
N SER A 14 -2.01 -1.71 -10.72
CA SER A 14 -1.55 -2.79 -11.60
C SER A 14 -2.32 -4.10 -11.39
N LEU A 15 -2.62 -4.45 -10.14
CA LEU A 15 -3.37 -5.66 -9.83
C LEU A 15 -4.81 -5.64 -10.37
N PRO A 16 -5.62 -4.59 -10.09
CA PRO A 16 -6.95 -4.45 -10.70
C PRO A 16 -6.91 -4.46 -12.24
N ILE A 17 -5.98 -3.72 -12.86
CA ILE A 17 -5.82 -3.69 -14.32
C ILE A 17 -5.49 -5.09 -14.86
N SER A 18 -4.60 -5.83 -14.19
CA SER A 18 -4.25 -7.21 -14.58
C SER A 18 -5.45 -8.16 -14.44
N MET A 19 -6.27 -8.00 -13.40
CA MET A 19 -7.48 -8.81 -13.20
C MET A 19 -8.57 -8.49 -14.22
N MET A 20 -8.74 -7.22 -14.59
CA MET A 20 -9.72 -6.82 -15.61
C MET A 20 -9.29 -7.17 -17.04
N GLY A 21 -7.97 -7.34 -17.28
CA GLY A 21 -7.41 -7.52 -18.61
C GLY A 21 -7.36 -6.22 -19.46
N GLU A 22 -7.83 -5.12 -18.91
CA GLU A 22 -7.88 -3.81 -19.56
C GLU A 22 -7.71 -2.67 -18.53
N LYS A 23 -7.36 -1.48 -19.00
CA LYS A 23 -7.24 -0.28 -18.16
C LYS A 23 -8.55 0.51 -18.20
N ASP A 24 -9.45 0.26 -17.23
CA ASP A 24 -10.66 1.04 -17.03
C ASP A 24 -10.69 1.65 -15.63
N ASN A 25 -10.36 2.93 -15.55
CA ASN A 25 -10.30 3.66 -14.29
C ASN A 25 -11.72 3.91 -13.68
N SER A 26 -12.79 3.77 -14.44
CA SER A 26 -14.16 3.95 -13.92
C SER A 26 -14.56 2.81 -12.98
N ARG A 27 -13.92 1.65 -13.10
CA ARG A 27 -14.13 0.45 -12.28
C ARG A 27 -13.15 0.31 -11.12
N ILE A 28 -12.34 1.36 -10.87
CA ILE A 28 -11.37 1.39 -9.77
C ILE A 28 -11.65 2.64 -8.93
N ALA A 29 -11.95 2.46 -7.64
CA ALA A 29 -11.99 3.54 -6.67
C ALA A 29 -10.80 3.39 -5.70
N PHE A 30 -10.26 4.52 -5.29
CA PHE A 30 -9.14 4.59 -4.36
C PHE A 30 -9.44 5.57 -3.23
N VAL A 31 -9.24 5.13 -1.99
CA VAL A 31 -9.32 5.97 -0.80
C VAL A 31 -8.15 5.69 0.11
N GLN A 32 -7.71 6.69 0.86
CA GLN A 32 -6.73 6.52 1.93
C GLN A 32 -7.41 6.78 3.27
N PHE A 33 -7.30 5.81 4.18
CA PHE A 33 -7.83 5.97 5.52
C PHE A 33 -6.87 6.77 6.41
N HIS A 34 -7.44 7.53 7.32
CA HIS A 34 -6.76 8.26 8.39
C HIS A 34 -7.62 8.23 9.66
N GLN A 35 -7.05 8.64 10.79
CA GLN A 35 -7.72 8.51 12.09
C GLN A 35 -9.11 9.17 12.19
N ASN A 36 -9.33 10.24 11.42
CA ASN A 36 -10.60 10.98 11.41
C ASN A 36 -11.53 10.57 10.27
N TYR A 37 -11.20 9.52 9.49
CA TYR A 37 -12.08 9.04 8.43
C TYR A 37 -13.34 8.45 9.05
N SER A 38 -14.51 8.81 8.52
CA SER A 38 -15.79 8.53 9.17
C SER A 38 -16.78 7.78 8.28
N TYR A 39 -17.85 7.28 8.87
CA TYR A 39 -18.99 6.71 8.17
C TYR A 39 -19.63 7.72 7.22
N GLU A 40 -19.67 8.99 7.63
CA GLU A 40 -20.24 10.11 6.87
C GLU A 40 -19.45 10.42 5.60
N ASP A 41 -18.16 10.11 5.57
CA ASP A 41 -17.32 10.25 4.36
C ASP A 41 -17.38 9.01 3.47
N PHE A 42 -17.57 7.85 4.09
CA PHE A 42 -17.49 6.57 3.44
C PHE A 42 -18.84 6.10 2.88
N VAL A 43 -19.87 6.13 3.69
CA VAL A 43 -21.22 5.64 3.35
C VAL A 43 -22.18 6.77 3.09
N MET A 44 -22.54 7.56 4.10
CA MET A 44 -23.38 8.74 3.98
C MET A 44 -23.42 9.54 5.27
N GLY A 45 -23.67 10.83 5.15
CA GLY A 45 -23.83 11.70 6.31
C GLY A 45 -24.31 13.11 5.97
N TYR A 46 -24.72 13.85 6.99
CA TYR A 46 -25.09 15.25 6.84
C TYR A 46 -23.84 16.12 6.68
N LYS A 47 -23.76 16.83 5.56
CA LYS A 47 -22.67 17.78 5.28
C LYS A 47 -23.22 19.20 5.20
N PRO A 48 -22.45 20.22 5.64
CA PRO A 48 -22.86 21.61 5.54
C PRO A 48 -23.06 22.03 4.09
N THR A 49 -24.08 22.86 3.86
CA THR A 49 -24.40 23.50 2.59
C THR A 49 -24.76 24.97 2.85
N ASP A 50 -24.85 25.77 1.82
CA ASP A 50 -25.20 27.21 1.95
C ASP A 50 -26.52 27.44 2.67
N ASN A 51 -27.44 26.47 2.64
CA ASN A 51 -28.77 26.55 3.25
C ASN A 51 -28.96 25.64 4.49
N GLY A 52 -27.87 25.22 5.15
CA GLY A 52 -27.91 24.36 6.33
C GLY A 52 -27.17 23.05 6.13
N PHE A 53 -27.80 21.90 6.40
CA PHE A 53 -27.21 20.58 6.26
C PHE A 53 -28.02 19.75 5.25
N ALA A 54 -27.31 19.05 4.37
CA ALA A 54 -27.90 18.08 3.46
C ALA A 54 -27.26 16.71 3.64
N LEU A 55 -28.07 15.66 3.54
CA LEU A 55 -27.57 14.29 3.51
C LEU A 55 -26.86 14.07 2.16
N LYS A 56 -25.61 13.63 2.21
CA LYS A 56 -24.79 13.29 1.03
C LYS A 56 -24.32 11.86 1.14
N SER A 57 -24.28 11.17 0.01
CA SER A 57 -23.64 9.87 -0.14
C SER A 57 -22.13 9.98 -0.01
N GLY A 58 -21.51 8.92 0.50
CA GLY A 58 -20.06 8.74 0.55
C GLY A 58 -19.56 7.90 -0.62
N ILE A 59 -18.25 7.89 -0.77
CA ILE A 59 -17.58 7.28 -1.93
C ILE A 59 -17.87 5.77 -2.07
N PHE A 60 -17.94 5.03 -0.96
CA PHE A 60 -18.21 3.59 -1.00
C PHE A 60 -19.63 3.28 -1.41
N TYR A 61 -20.61 4.06 -0.89
CA TYR A 61 -22.02 3.93 -1.27
C TYR A 61 -22.21 4.15 -2.77
N ASP A 62 -21.68 5.26 -3.31
CA ASP A 62 -21.82 5.59 -4.72
C ASP A 62 -21.15 4.53 -5.61
N PHE A 63 -20.00 4.05 -5.21
CA PHE A 63 -19.27 3.03 -5.97
C PHE A 63 -19.99 1.67 -5.96
N CYS A 64 -20.58 1.28 -4.83
CA CYS A 64 -21.44 0.08 -4.78
C CYS A 64 -22.65 0.19 -5.70
N LYS A 65 -23.30 1.37 -5.79
CA LYS A 65 -24.43 1.58 -6.72
C LYS A 65 -23.98 1.43 -8.17
N THR A 66 -22.83 2.03 -8.53
CA THR A 66 -22.26 1.90 -9.88
C THR A 66 -21.93 0.42 -10.22
N ALA A 67 -21.35 -0.31 -9.29
CA ALA A 67 -21.04 -1.72 -9.48
C ALA A 67 -22.31 -2.59 -9.63
N ALA A 68 -23.35 -2.30 -8.86
CA ALA A 68 -24.64 -3.00 -8.95
C ALA A 68 -25.36 -2.80 -10.28
N GLU A 69 -25.14 -1.64 -10.96
CA GLU A 69 -25.67 -1.36 -12.28
C GLU A 69 -25.00 -2.16 -13.41
N GLN A 70 -23.82 -2.74 -13.13
CA GLN A 70 -22.98 -3.46 -14.10
C GLN A 70 -22.55 -4.84 -13.55
N PRO A 71 -23.48 -5.76 -13.30
CA PRO A 71 -23.21 -7.01 -12.56
C PRO A 71 -22.25 -7.96 -13.27
N ASP A 72 -22.08 -7.83 -14.59
CA ASP A 72 -21.20 -8.67 -15.40
C ASP A 72 -19.74 -8.14 -15.45
N GLN A 73 -19.45 -7.02 -14.76
CA GLN A 73 -18.13 -6.40 -14.74
C GLN A 73 -17.57 -6.36 -13.32
N ASP A 74 -16.28 -6.64 -13.18
CA ASP A 74 -15.58 -6.58 -11.91
C ASP A 74 -15.20 -5.13 -11.55
N PHE A 75 -15.45 -4.75 -10.30
CA PHE A 75 -15.13 -3.46 -9.70
C PHE A 75 -14.15 -3.64 -8.54
N PHE A 76 -13.22 -2.69 -8.38
CA PHE A 76 -12.17 -2.76 -7.37
C PHE A 76 -12.17 -1.50 -6.51
N PHE A 77 -12.41 -1.68 -5.20
CA PHE A 77 -12.34 -0.63 -4.21
C PHE A 77 -11.07 -0.78 -3.39
N ILE A 78 -10.14 0.15 -3.54
CA ILE A 78 -8.82 0.10 -2.92
C ILE A 78 -8.80 1.04 -1.71
N ILE A 79 -8.42 0.50 -0.56
CA ILE A 79 -8.29 1.24 0.69
C ILE A 79 -6.82 1.23 1.09
N ASP A 80 -6.16 2.37 0.97
CA ASP A 80 -4.81 2.55 1.46
C ASP A 80 -4.83 2.85 2.96
N GLU A 81 -3.78 2.42 3.68
CA GLU A 81 -3.65 2.60 5.13
C GLU A 81 -4.89 2.13 5.90
N ILE A 82 -5.43 0.96 5.52
CA ILE A 82 -6.68 0.44 6.07
C ILE A 82 -6.66 0.32 7.61
N ASN A 83 -5.49 0.12 8.21
CA ASN A 83 -5.28 0.02 9.66
C ASN A 83 -5.24 1.37 10.39
N ARG A 84 -5.18 2.51 9.67
CA ARG A 84 -5.22 3.85 10.28
C ARG A 84 -6.63 4.29 10.63
N GLY A 85 -7.65 3.71 10.01
CA GLY A 85 -9.06 4.01 10.28
C GLY A 85 -9.70 3.02 11.25
N ASN A 86 -10.71 3.48 12.01
CA ASN A 86 -11.55 2.58 12.79
C ASN A 86 -12.58 1.93 11.86
N MET A 87 -12.27 0.75 11.33
CA MET A 87 -13.09 0.05 10.34
C MET A 87 -14.53 -0.20 10.81
N SER A 88 -14.72 -0.56 12.08
CA SER A 88 -16.06 -0.80 12.61
C SER A 88 -16.91 0.46 12.62
N LYS A 89 -16.30 1.63 12.85
CA LYS A 89 -17.00 2.92 12.76
C LYS A 89 -17.22 3.36 11.31
N ILE A 90 -16.22 3.16 10.43
CA ILE A 90 -16.27 3.60 9.03
C ILE A 90 -17.28 2.79 8.22
N PHE A 91 -17.30 1.47 8.39
CA PHE A 91 -18.23 0.60 7.68
C PHE A 91 -19.61 0.52 8.36
N GLY A 92 -19.67 0.72 9.69
CA GLY A 92 -20.92 0.60 10.43
C GLY A 92 -21.60 -0.75 10.17
N GLU A 93 -22.89 -0.72 9.85
CA GLU A 93 -23.71 -1.89 9.50
C GLU A 93 -23.24 -2.63 8.25
N LEU A 94 -22.49 -1.96 7.36
CA LEU A 94 -21.98 -2.57 6.13
C LEU A 94 -20.79 -3.50 6.40
N LEU A 95 -20.19 -3.46 7.60
CA LEU A 95 -19.02 -4.30 7.91
C LEU A 95 -19.31 -5.80 7.74
N MET A 96 -20.54 -6.22 7.98
CA MET A 96 -20.97 -7.59 7.75
C MET A 96 -21.05 -7.93 6.27
N LEU A 97 -21.44 -6.97 5.43
CA LEU A 97 -21.69 -7.19 4.00
C LEU A 97 -20.43 -7.36 3.15
N ILE A 98 -19.26 -7.06 3.70
CA ILE A 98 -18.00 -7.29 2.99
C ILE A 98 -17.57 -8.75 3.00
N GLU A 99 -18.17 -9.60 3.87
CA GLU A 99 -17.97 -11.06 3.83
C GLU A 99 -18.65 -11.69 2.60
N ASN A 100 -17.97 -12.62 1.96
CA ASN A 100 -18.49 -13.27 0.72
C ASN A 100 -19.88 -13.86 0.89
N ASN A 101 -20.19 -14.44 2.07
CA ASN A 101 -21.47 -15.08 2.34
C ASN A 101 -22.65 -14.09 2.51
N TYR A 102 -22.33 -12.79 2.69
CA TYR A 102 -23.32 -11.73 2.90
C TYR A 102 -23.37 -10.73 1.74
N ARG A 103 -22.62 -10.98 0.68
CA ARG A 103 -22.74 -10.20 -0.56
C ARG A 103 -24.17 -10.29 -1.09
N ASP A 104 -24.65 -9.22 -1.69
CA ASP A 104 -26.02 -9.06 -2.18
C ASP A 104 -27.12 -9.17 -1.11
N THR A 105 -26.76 -9.41 0.16
CA THR A 105 -27.70 -9.34 1.28
C THR A 105 -27.96 -7.87 1.65
N ALA A 106 -29.24 -7.52 1.84
CA ALA A 106 -29.62 -6.13 2.14
C ALA A 106 -29.68 -5.88 3.66
N VAL A 107 -29.13 -4.73 4.07
CA VAL A 107 -29.29 -4.16 5.42
C VAL A 107 -29.93 -2.77 5.32
N LYS A 108 -30.56 -2.29 6.41
CA LYS A 108 -31.08 -0.92 6.49
C LYS A 108 -29.95 0.04 6.85
N LEU A 109 -29.76 1.08 6.05
CA LEU A 109 -28.82 2.15 6.37
C LEU A 109 -29.30 3.00 7.54
N ALA A 110 -28.38 3.38 8.42
CA ALA A 110 -28.69 4.09 9.67
C ALA A 110 -29.35 5.46 9.44
N TYR A 111 -28.93 6.20 8.41
CA TYR A 111 -29.45 7.56 8.16
C TYR A 111 -30.77 7.59 7.39
N THR A 112 -30.99 6.70 6.43
CA THR A 112 -32.15 6.73 5.54
C THR A 112 -33.16 5.64 5.81
N GLY A 113 -32.76 4.54 6.44
CA GLY A 113 -33.54 3.31 6.54
C GLY A 113 -33.71 2.59 5.18
N GLU A 114 -33.07 3.06 4.12
CA GLU A 114 -33.04 2.42 2.80
C GLU A 114 -32.35 1.04 2.90
N LEU A 115 -32.84 0.08 2.12
CA LEU A 115 -32.18 -1.20 1.98
C LEU A 115 -30.98 -1.05 1.04
N PHE A 116 -29.83 -1.48 1.52
CA PHE A 116 -28.56 -1.39 0.79
C PHE A 116 -27.82 -2.72 0.87
N SER A 117 -27.16 -3.09 -0.22
CA SER A 117 -26.30 -4.28 -0.29
C SER A 117 -24.94 -3.94 -0.92
N VAL A 118 -23.93 -4.72 -0.60
CA VAL A 118 -22.64 -4.67 -1.28
C VAL A 118 -22.66 -5.74 -2.37
N PRO A 119 -22.53 -5.35 -3.65
CA PRO A 119 -22.69 -6.28 -4.76
C PRO A 119 -21.54 -7.29 -4.85
N GLY A 120 -21.84 -8.50 -5.37
CA GLY A 120 -20.91 -9.62 -5.46
C GLY A 120 -19.72 -9.38 -6.39
N ASN A 121 -19.88 -8.51 -7.40
CA ASN A 121 -18.85 -8.12 -8.36
C ASN A 121 -17.90 -7.01 -7.85
N LEU A 122 -18.03 -6.58 -6.58
CA LEU A 122 -17.17 -5.58 -5.96
C LEU A 122 -16.08 -6.24 -5.11
N TYR A 123 -14.83 -6.08 -5.48
CA TYR A 123 -13.65 -6.55 -4.75
C TYR A 123 -13.07 -5.41 -3.90
N ILE A 124 -12.80 -5.70 -2.62
CA ILE A 124 -12.20 -4.72 -1.70
C ILE A 124 -10.76 -5.14 -1.43
N ILE A 125 -9.82 -4.25 -1.70
CA ILE A 125 -8.39 -4.45 -1.51
C ILE A 125 -7.92 -3.46 -0.43
N GLY A 126 -7.53 -3.98 0.73
CA GLY A 126 -6.94 -3.17 1.79
C GLY A 126 -5.42 -3.25 1.75
N MET A 127 -4.76 -2.11 1.80
CA MET A 127 -3.30 -2.03 1.92
C MET A 127 -2.94 -1.46 3.28
N MET A 128 -1.87 -1.99 3.88
CA MET A 128 -1.37 -1.52 5.15
C MET A 128 0.16 -1.59 5.18
N ASN A 129 0.76 -0.63 5.85
CA ASN A 129 2.17 -0.68 6.19
C ASN A 129 2.33 -1.36 7.57
N THR A 130 2.97 -2.53 7.59
CA THR A 130 3.19 -3.30 8.83
C THR A 130 4.39 -2.82 9.63
N ALA A 131 5.25 -1.97 9.05
CA ALA A 131 6.39 -1.36 9.74
C ALA A 131 5.96 -0.30 10.77
N ASP A 132 4.81 0.33 10.58
CA ASP A 132 4.30 1.34 11.50
C ASP A 132 3.71 0.69 12.77
N ARG A 133 4.55 0.53 13.81
CA ARG A 133 4.15 -0.06 15.10
C ARG A 133 3.23 0.82 15.93
N SER A 134 3.12 2.10 15.60
CA SER A 134 2.23 3.04 16.28
C SER A 134 0.76 2.81 15.94
N LEU A 135 0.49 2.05 14.89
CA LEU A 135 -0.86 1.78 14.41
C LEU A 135 -1.48 0.57 15.11
N ALA A 136 -2.78 0.68 15.34
CA ALA A 136 -3.55 -0.38 15.94
C ALA A 136 -3.42 -1.68 15.14
N MET A 137 -3.18 -2.79 15.83
CA MET A 137 -3.29 -4.10 15.21
C MET A 137 -4.69 -4.21 14.59
N ILE A 138 -4.77 -4.76 13.39
CA ILE A 138 -6.06 -5.00 12.73
C ILE A 138 -6.98 -5.73 13.71
N ASP A 139 -8.17 -5.15 13.92
CA ASP A 139 -9.22 -5.73 14.73
C ASP A 139 -9.47 -7.20 14.32
N TYR A 140 -9.61 -8.06 15.28
CA TYR A 140 -9.87 -9.49 15.07
C TYR A 140 -11.12 -9.74 14.19
N ALA A 141 -12.09 -8.82 14.26
CA ALA A 141 -13.28 -8.85 13.39
C ALA A 141 -12.93 -8.73 11.90
N LEU A 142 -11.88 -7.96 11.56
CA LEU A 142 -11.41 -7.78 10.18
C LEU A 142 -10.58 -8.97 9.68
N ARG A 143 -9.81 -9.59 10.59
CA ARG A 143 -8.98 -10.73 10.21
C ARG A 143 -9.77 -11.89 9.60
N ARG A 144 -11.05 -12.03 9.96
CA ARG A 144 -11.93 -13.06 9.41
C ARG A 144 -12.57 -12.69 8.07
N ARG A 145 -12.54 -11.38 7.71
CA ARG A 145 -13.19 -10.84 6.50
C ARG A 145 -12.27 -10.66 5.33
N PHE A 146 -10.96 -10.61 5.58
CA PHE A 146 -9.93 -10.43 4.56
C PHE A 146 -8.99 -11.63 4.51
N SER A 147 -8.60 -12.01 3.30
CA SER A 147 -7.43 -12.85 3.09
C SER A 147 -6.18 -11.97 3.13
N PHE A 148 -5.21 -12.36 3.94
CA PHE A 148 -3.98 -11.60 4.11
C PHE A 148 -2.89 -12.11 3.19
N PHE A 149 -2.27 -11.20 2.49
CA PHE A 149 -1.15 -11.47 1.61
C PHE A 149 0.03 -10.57 1.99
N GLU A 150 1.16 -11.17 2.37
CA GLU A 150 2.38 -10.43 2.68
C GLU A 150 3.15 -10.17 1.39
N MET A 151 3.44 -8.90 1.10
CA MET A 151 4.24 -8.51 -0.06
C MET A 151 5.70 -8.34 0.38
N GLU A 152 6.57 -9.22 -0.12
CA GLU A 152 8.01 -9.12 0.08
C GLU A 152 8.64 -8.17 -0.96
N PRO A 153 9.83 -7.57 -0.67
CA PRO A 153 10.59 -6.80 -1.66
C PRO A 153 10.81 -7.59 -2.95
N GLY A 154 10.36 -7.03 -4.08
CA GLY A 154 10.30 -7.74 -5.36
C GLY A 154 11.62 -7.84 -6.14
N PHE A 155 12.79 -7.87 -5.47
CA PHE A 155 14.09 -8.01 -6.11
C PHE A 155 14.23 -9.29 -6.96
N GLY A 156 13.53 -10.37 -6.59
CA GLY A 156 13.52 -11.64 -7.30
C GLY A 156 12.41 -11.76 -8.36
N SER A 157 11.58 -10.74 -8.56
CA SER A 157 10.52 -10.78 -9.57
C SER A 157 11.07 -10.75 -10.99
N ASP A 158 10.36 -11.40 -11.93
CA ASP A 158 10.74 -11.41 -13.34
C ASP A 158 10.83 -10.00 -13.91
N GLY A 159 9.88 -9.12 -13.53
CA GLY A 159 9.84 -7.73 -13.98
C GLY A 159 11.06 -6.92 -13.51
N PHE A 160 11.42 -7.02 -12.22
CA PHE A 160 12.59 -6.33 -11.70
C PHE A 160 13.90 -6.90 -12.25
N SER A 161 14.00 -8.23 -12.39
CA SER A 161 15.16 -8.90 -12.98
C SER A 161 15.37 -8.51 -14.45
N ALA A 162 14.30 -8.37 -15.23
CA ALA A 162 14.38 -7.90 -16.61
C ALA A 162 14.81 -6.43 -16.67
N TYR A 163 14.24 -5.57 -15.80
CA TYR A 163 14.62 -4.17 -15.68
C TYR A 163 16.09 -4.01 -15.29
N GLN A 164 16.55 -4.69 -14.23
CA GLN A 164 17.95 -4.66 -13.77
C GLN A 164 18.92 -5.07 -14.88
N LYS A 165 18.61 -6.15 -15.63
CA LYS A 165 19.41 -6.61 -16.76
C LYS A 165 19.44 -5.59 -17.90
N SER A 166 18.34 -4.88 -18.16
CA SER A 166 18.26 -3.89 -19.24
C SER A 166 19.15 -2.67 -19.00
N LEU A 167 19.43 -2.36 -17.73
CA LEU A 167 20.30 -1.24 -17.34
C LEU A 167 21.78 -1.56 -17.50
N ASN A 168 22.16 -2.85 -17.44
CA ASN A 168 23.53 -3.32 -17.59
C ASN A 168 24.54 -2.50 -16.76
N ASN A 169 24.22 -2.25 -15.50
CA ASN A 169 24.99 -1.42 -14.57
C ASN A 169 25.54 -2.25 -13.41
N ASP A 170 26.87 -2.38 -13.35
CA ASP A 170 27.55 -3.23 -12.36
C ASP A 170 27.46 -2.64 -10.95
N THR A 171 27.52 -1.32 -10.79
CA THR A 171 27.35 -0.63 -9.51
C THR A 171 25.97 -0.94 -8.92
N LEU A 172 24.92 -0.82 -9.74
CA LEU A 172 23.54 -1.16 -9.37
C LEU A 172 23.43 -2.65 -8.97
N ASN A 173 24.04 -3.54 -9.73
CA ASN A 173 24.00 -4.97 -9.44
C ASN A 173 24.62 -5.32 -8.09
N GLU A 174 25.78 -4.75 -7.78
CA GLU A 174 26.45 -4.95 -6.50
C GLU A 174 25.67 -4.30 -5.35
N LEU A 175 25.13 -3.09 -5.54
CA LEU A 175 24.32 -2.40 -4.54
C LEU A 175 23.06 -3.21 -4.20
N ILE A 176 22.34 -3.71 -5.20
CA ILE A 176 21.14 -4.56 -4.99
C ILE A 176 21.51 -5.80 -4.18
N LYS A 177 22.64 -6.44 -4.45
CA LYS A 177 23.10 -7.60 -3.69
C LYS A 177 23.33 -7.23 -2.22
N ARG A 178 24.03 -6.12 -1.94
CA ARG A 178 24.25 -5.64 -0.56
C ARG A 178 22.94 -5.28 0.15
N VAL A 179 21.98 -4.68 -0.55
CA VAL A 179 20.65 -4.40 -0.01
C VAL A 179 19.86 -5.69 0.27
N GLN A 180 20.00 -6.71 -0.54
CA GLN A 180 19.39 -8.01 -0.25
C GLN A 180 20.02 -8.68 0.99
N ASP A 181 21.32 -8.53 1.20
CA ASP A 181 21.98 -9.03 2.41
C ASP A 181 21.60 -8.20 3.64
N LEU A 182 21.47 -6.88 3.51
CA LEU A 182 20.90 -6.00 4.52
C LEU A 182 19.48 -6.43 4.90
N ASN A 183 18.63 -6.73 3.92
CA ASN A 183 17.26 -7.21 4.15
C ASN A 183 17.22 -8.53 4.92
N LYS A 184 18.18 -9.42 4.71
CA LYS A 184 18.31 -10.64 5.53
C LYS A 184 18.65 -10.31 6.99
N ALA A 185 19.54 -9.34 7.22
CA ALA A 185 19.85 -8.88 8.56
C ALA A 185 18.63 -8.24 9.23
N ILE A 186 17.94 -7.31 8.55
CA ILE A 186 16.72 -6.68 9.04
C ILE A 186 15.62 -7.70 9.38
N ALA A 187 15.40 -8.67 8.49
CA ALA A 187 14.37 -9.70 8.68
C ALA A 187 14.65 -10.61 9.90
N ASN A 188 15.93 -10.83 10.23
CA ASN A 188 16.36 -11.64 11.37
C ASN A 188 16.51 -10.82 12.66
N ASP A 189 16.47 -9.51 12.59
CA ASP A 189 16.55 -8.64 13.75
C ASP A 189 15.28 -8.75 14.60
N LYS A 190 15.47 -8.93 15.93
CA LYS A 190 14.35 -9.13 16.87
C LYS A 190 13.50 -7.89 17.05
N SER A 191 14.10 -6.73 16.81
CA SER A 191 13.44 -5.44 16.98
C SER A 191 12.75 -4.96 15.71
N LEU A 192 13.15 -5.43 14.52
CA LEU A 192 12.65 -5.00 13.22
C LEU A 192 11.72 -6.05 12.58
N GLY A 193 12.28 -7.03 11.90
CA GLY A 193 11.54 -8.06 11.19
C GLY A 193 11.25 -7.71 9.73
N LYS A 194 10.53 -8.60 9.02
CA LYS A 194 10.31 -8.52 7.56
C LYS A 194 9.65 -7.24 7.08
N GLY A 195 8.77 -6.63 7.89
CA GLY A 195 8.06 -5.40 7.54
C GLY A 195 8.98 -4.18 7.32
N PHE A 196 10.20 -4.23 7.83
CA PHE A 196 11.21 -3.17 7.72
C PHE A 196 12.18 -3.36 6.56
N CYS A 197 12.05 -4.43 5.77
CA CYS A 197 12.94 -4.68 4.63
C CYS A 197 12.85 -3.56 3.58
N ILE A 198 14.01 -3.20 3.03
CA ILE A 198 14.14 -2.19 1.98
C ILE A 198 13.48 -2.69 0.69
N GLY A 199 12.58 -1.91 0.11
CA GLY A 199 11.88 -2.25 -1.12
C GLY A 199 12.76 -2.09 -2.37
N HIS A 200 12.48 -2.87 -3.41
CA HIS A 200 13.12 -2.73 -4.72
C HIS A 200 12.74 -1.42 -5.43
N SER A 201 11.67 -0.78 -5.00
CA SER A 201 11.13 0.45 -5.59
C SER A 201 12.08 1.63 -5.53
N TYR A 202 12.99 1.68 -4.56
CA TYR A 202 14.04 2.70 -4.49
C TYR A 202 14.93 2.70 -5.74
N PHE A 203 15.12 1.56 -6.36
CA PHE A 203 15.99 1.34 -7.52
C PHE A 203 15.24 1.33 -8.85
N CYS A 204 13.92 1.64 -8.85
CA CYS A 204 13.11 1.68 -10.05
C CYS A 204 12.99 3.09 -10.64
N GLY A 205 12.75 3.16 -11.97
CA GLY A 205 12.39 4.43 -12.63
C GLY A 205 13.56 5.27 -13.10
N CYS A 206 14.80 4.79 -13.02
CA CYS A 206 15.91 5.41 -13.74
C CYS A 206 15.99 4.88 -15.18
N THR A 207 16.41 5.75 -16.09
CA THR A 207 16.72 5.42 -17.50
C THR A 207 18.22 5.31 -17.73
N ASP A 208 18.99 6.03 -16.92
CA ASP A 208 20.44 6.04 -16.90
C ASP A 208 20.86 6.12 -15.44
N CYS A 209 21.04 4.96 -14.81
CA CYS A 209 21.38 4.85 -13.39
C CYS A 209 22.84 5.26 -13.15
N ALA A 210 23.11 6.57 -13.22
CA ALA A 210 24.41 7.12 -12.88
C ALA A 210 24.78 6.82 -11.42
N ASP A 211 26.06 6.66 -11.13
CA ASP A 211 26.54 6.38 -9.78
C ASP A 211 26.14 7.47 -8.77
N GLU A 212 26.05 8.74 -9.20
CA GLU A 212 25.54 9.84 -8.37
C GLU A 212 24.10 9.60 -7.90
N TRP A 213 23.23 9.12 -8.79
CA TRP A 213 21.83 8.82 -8.43
C TRP A 213 21.73 7.65 -7.44
N LEU A 214 22.57 6.61 -7.63
CA LEU A 214 22.64 5.48 -6.70
C LEU A 214 23.19 5.90 -5.33
N HIS A 215 24.19 6.78 -5.33
CA HIS A 215 24.77 7.37 -4.13
C HIS A 215 23.73 8.19 -3.35
N ASP A 216 22.96 9.02 -4.06
CA ASP A 216 21.88 9.81 -3.47
C ASP A 216 20.81 8.92 -2.78
N ILE A 217 20.43 7.80 -3.40
CA ILE A 217 19.48 6.85 -2.79
C ILE A 217 20.06 6.27 -1.49
N VAL A 218 21.33 5.91 -1.50
CA VAL A 218 21.98 5.35 -0.31
C VAL A 218 22.06 6.40 0.79
N ASP A 219 22.53 7.61 0.48
CA ASP A 219 22.83 8.63 1.49
C ASP A 219 21.59 9.37 1.99
N PHE A 220 20.60 9.60 1.13
CA PHE A 220 19.45 10.43 1.48
C PHE A 220 18.15 9.65 1.72
N ASP A 221 18.05 8.41 1.23
CA ASP A 221 16.87 7.58 1.47
C ASP A 221 17.17 6.41 2.43
N ILE A 222 18.22 5.61 2.17
CA ILE A 222 18.46 4.37 2.92
C ILE A 222 19.15 4.61 4.26
N ILE A 223 20.28 5.34 4.29
CA ILE A 223 21.04 5.57 5.53
C ILE A 223 20.22 6.29 6.60
N PRO A 224 19.42 7.35 6.31
CA PRO A 224 18.56 7.97 7.30
C PRO A 224 17.56 6.98 7.91
N MET A 225 16.98 6.12 7.11
CA MET A 225 16.07 5.07 7.57
C MET A 225 16.77 4.05 8.47
N LEU A 226 17.98 3.60 8.10
CA LEU A 226 18.78 2.70 8.95
C LEU A 226 19.18 3.36 10.27
N SER A 227 19.39 4.67 10.28
CA SER A 227 19.67 5.44 11.50
C SER A 227 18.49 5.45 12.48
N GLU A 228 17.24 5.38 11.97
CA GLU A 228 16.05 5.19 12.80
C GLU A 228 15.91 3.74 13.26
N TYR A 229 16.26 2.77 12.43
CA TYR A 229 16.16 1.35 12.76
C TYR A 229 17.10 0.94 13.89
N TRP A 230 18.36 1.41 13.83
CA TRP A 230 19.44 1.07 14.76
C TRP A 230 19.94 2.31 15.52
N PHE A 231 19.00 3.19 15.97
CA PHE A 231 19.37 4.40 16.70
C PHE A 231 20.16 4.11 18.01
N ASP A 232 19.91 2.96 18.62
CA ASP A 232 20.56 2.45 19.83
C ASP A 232 21.69 1.44 19.56
N GLU A 233 21.94 1.11 18.29
CA GLU A 233 22.98 0.19 17.85
C GLU A 233 23.98 0.84 16.86
N PRO A 234 24.78 1.85 17.30
CA PRO A 234 25.62 2.63 16.39
C PRO A 234 26.68 1.82 15.65
N THR A 235 27.15 0.69 16.21
CA THR A 235 28.11 -0.20 15.56
C THR A 235 27.46 -0.90 14.37
N THR A 236 26.29 -1.49 14.54
CA THR A 236 25.51 -2.16 13.48
C THR A 236 25.20 -1.18 12.35
N LEU A 237 24.78 0.05 12.69
CA LEU A 237 24.56 1.10 11.73
C LEU A 237 25.83 1.45 10.93
N SER A 238 26.96 1.71 11.63
CA SER A 238 28.24 2.05 10.99
C SER A 238 28.74 0.96 10.03
N ASP A 239 28.56 -0.30 10.40
CA ASP A 239 28.97 -1.42 9.57
C ASP A 239 28.16 -1.45 8.26
N TRP A 240 26.85 -1.32 8.33
CA TRP A 240 26.00 -1.30 7.15
C TRP A 240 26.19 -0.06 6.27
N VAL A 241 26.40 1.12 6.87
CA VAL A 241 26.77 2.33 6.11
C VAL A 241 28.05 2.09 5.31
N SER A 242 29.09 1.54 5.95
CA SER A 242 30.37 1.22 5.29
C SER A 242 30.21 0.20 4.17
N ILE A 243 29.38 -0.83 4.38
CA ILE A 243 29.09 -1.84 3.36
C ILE A 243 28.39 -1.22 2.14
N LEU A 244 27.36 -0.39 2.35
CA LEU A 244 26.61 0.21 1.26
C LEU A 244 27.43 1.23 0.48
N GLN A 245 28.12 2.15 1.17
CA GLN A 245 28.97 3.17 0.54
C GLN A 245 30.22 2.57 -0.12
N GLY A 246 30.71 1.43 0.37
CA GLY A 246 31.85 0.72 -0.23
C GLY A 246 31.62 0.29 -1.68
N VAL A 247 30.37 0.22 -2.18
CA VAL A 247 30.08 -0.06 -3.60
C VAL A 247 30.70 0.99 -4.52
N PHE A 248 30.71 2.25 -4.09
CA PHE A 248 31.16 3.39 -4.88
C PHE A 248 32.68 3.60 -4.83
N HIS A 249 33.36 3.02 -3.83
CA HIS A 249 34.82 3.14 -3.67
C HIS A 249 35.59 2.04 -4.39
N ASP A 250 35.03 0.84 -4.56
CA ASP A 250 35.68 -0.30 -5.18
C ASP A 250 35.84 -0.15 -6.71
N GLN A 251 35.18 0.82 -7.34
CA GLN A 251 35.27 1.07 -8.81
C GLN A 251 36.31 2.17 -9.18
N ALA A 252 36.94 2.82 -8.20
CA ALA A 252 37.92 3.86 -8.45
C ALA A 252 39.36 3.32 -8.57
N GLN A 253 39.55 2.00 -8.64
CA GLN A 253 40.81 1.32 -8.93
C GLN A 253 40.73 0.62 -10.30
#